data_96637b082ade0f70571ed381adc32342
#
_entry.id   96637b082ade0f70571ed381adc32342
#
_cell.length_a   1.000
_cell.length_b   1.000
_cell.length_c   1.000
_cell.angle_alpha   90.00
_cell.angle_beta   90.00
_cell.angle_gamma   90.00
#
_symmetry.space_group_name_H-M   'P 1'
#
loop_
_entity.id
_entity.type
_entity.pdbx_description
1 polymer ?
#
loop_
_entity_poly.entity_id
_entity_poly.type
_entity_poly.pdbx_seq_one_letter_code
_entity_poly.pdbx_strand_id
1 'polypeptide(L)'
;MLKPPRAAALAVAAVLAASAGLPAQARLTTPQQQFGHEIGADYRLPNYRALVDWWQKLAAESDRMELVDIGRTAEGRTQYMAIVSSPANLRDRERYRQTAATLARARVDSAQAVRLSREGKAVVWIDGGLHANEVLGAQQLMETLWQLVSRSDPETLRILDDVIVLFVHANPDGMDLVSNWYTRTPDLQRRSLAALPRLYQKYIGHDNNRDFYASTQPETENMNRVMYTEWYPQIVYNHHQTGPSGTVMFAPPFRDPFNYAFDPLIPTGIDLVGAAMHTRFEAEDKPGVTMRRGANYSTWWNGGLRTTAYFHNMIGLLTETIGSPTPIDIPFIADRQLPRGDLPFPIEPQRWHFRRSIDYSVTANYAVLDLASRYREQFLYRIWRMGMNSIRRGSQDHWTRYPRRLDEVRDSIAARQPQAGANAVMVPGGLVQGAPGPV
;
A
#
# COMPACT_ATOMS: atom_id res chain seq x y z
N MET A 1 -48.77 -38.25 64.85
CA MET A 1 -48.16 -39.27 63.98
C MET A 1 -48.35 -38.83 62.50
N LEU A 2 -47.39 -38.22 61.91
CA LEU A 2 -47.35 -37.94 60.44
C LEU A 2 -45.90 -37.97 60.00
N LYS A 3 -45.60 -38.88 59.12
CA LYS A 3 -44.27 -39.08 58.49
C LYS A 3 -43.92 -37.92 57.57
N PRO A 4 -42.66 -37.49 57.46
CA PRO A 4 -42.21 -36.56 56.43
C PRO A 4 -41.86 -37.34 55.12
N PRO A 5 -42.03 -36.74 53.92
CA PRO A 5 -41.64 -37.32 52.67
C PRO A 5 -40.14 -37.20 52.41
N ARG A 6 -39.55 -38.29 51.99
CA ARG A 6 -38.24 -38.32 51.31
C ARG A 6 -38.43 -37.89 49.86
N ALA A 7 -37.73 -36.84 49.40
CA ALA A 7 -37.29 -36.67 48.04
C ALA A 7 -36.67 -35.26 47.86
N ALA A 8 -35.36 -35.13 47.88
CA ALA A 8 -34.60 -34.04 47.23
C ALA A 8 -33.08 -34.28 47.45
N ALA A 9 -32.52 -35.28 46.82
CA ALA A 9 -31.06 -35.45 46.78
C ALA A 9 -30.69 -36.20 45.47
N LEU A 10 -30.75 -35.49 44.33
CA LEU A 10 -30.19 -36.00 43.04
C LEU A 10 -30.36 -34.91 41.95
N ALA A 11 -29.60 -33.81 42.02
CA ALA A 11 -29.45 -32.87 40.93
C ALA A 11 -28.28 -31.88 41.13
N VAL A 12 -27.10 -32.35 41.57
CA VAL A 12 -25.88 -31.47 41.64
C VAL A 12 -24.63 -32.23 41.13
N ALA A 13 -24.75 -33.09 40.16
CA ALA A 13 -23.61 -33.84 39.63
C ALA A 13 -23.53 -33.88 38.09
N ALA A 14 -23.92 -32.80 37.38
CA ALA A 14 -23.84 -32.80 35.90
C ALA A 14 -23.51 -31.43 35.27
N VAL A 15 -22.71 -30.58 35.90
CA VAL A 15 -22.25 -29.28 35.31
C VAL A 15 -20.73 -29.10 35.42
N LEU A 16 -19.96 -30.15 35.59
CA LEU A 16 -18.50 -30.09 35.69
C LEU A 16 -17.78 -30.92 34.63
N ALA A 17 -18.25 -30.95 33.38
CA ALA A 17 -17.55 -31.65 32.32
C ALA A 17 -17.83 -31.03 30.94
N ALA A 18 -17.52 -29.76 30.73
CA ALA A 18 -17.38 -29.15 29.41
C ALA A 18 -16.56 -27.88 29.42
N SER A 19 -15.53 -27.80 30.23
CA SER A 19 -14.41 -26.89 29.94
C SER A 19 -13.39 -27.67 29.09
N ALA A 20 -13.79 -28.07 27.85
CA ALA A 20 -12.83 -28.38 26.82
C ALA A 20 -12.04 -27.06 26.62
N GLY A 21 -10.80 -27.06 27.13
CA GLY A 21 -9.92 -25.94 27.05
C GLY A 21 -9.84 -25.48 25.60
N LEU A 22 -10.25 -24.24 25.33
CA LEU A 22 -9.82 -23.56 24.12
C LEU A 22 -8.29 -23.74 24.06
N PRO A 23 -7.72 -24.18 22.95
CA PRO A 23 -6.27 -24.27 22.83
C PRO A 23 -5.72 -22.91 23.22
N ALA A 24 -4.81 -22.89 24.20
CA ALA A 24 -4.13 -21.65 24.58
C ALA A 24 -3.54 -21.09 23.30
N GLN A 25 -4.04 -19.92 22.87
CA GLN A 25 -3.55 -19.24 21.70
C GLN A 25 -2.03 -19.09 21.88
N ALA A 26 -1.25 -19.71 21.02
CA ALA A 26 0.21 -19.70 21.14
C ALA A 26 0.65 -18.24 21.32
N ARG A 27 1.45 -17.98 22.34
CA ARG A 27 1.86 -16.60 22.66
C ARG A 27 2.82 -16.12 21.58
N LEU A 28 2.37 -15.20 20.73
CA LEU A 28 3.16 -14.64 19.66
C LEU A 28 4.42 -13.95 20.18
N THR A 29 5.55 -14.19 19.55
CA THR A 29 6.82 -13.51 19.85
C THR A 29 6.71 -12.01 19.55
N THR A 30 6.73 -11.17 20.58
CA THR A 30 6.60 -9.72 20.43
C THR A 30 7.85 -9.07 19.83
N PRO A 31 7.77 -7.85 19.25
CA PRO A 31 8.94 -7.11 18.80
C PRO A 31 9.99 -6.94 19.90
N GLN A 32 9.57 -6.62 21.12
CA GLN A 32 10.48 -6.49 22.28
C GLN A 32 11.22 -7.80 22.59
N GLN A 33 10.57 -8.94 22.47
CA GLN A 33 11.21 -10.25 22.67
C GLN A 33 12.18 -10.60 21.55
N GLN A 34 11.83 -10.24 20.30
CA GLN A 34 12.67 -10.57 19.13
C GLN A 34 13.88 -9.65 18.99
N PHE A 35 13.69 -8.34 19.15
CA PHE A 35 14.72 -7.33 18.84
C PHE A 35 15.33 -6.68 20.06
N GLY A 36 14.76 -6.89 21.27
CA GLY A 36 15.16 -6.20 22.49
C GLY A 36 14.71 -4.73 22.56
N HIS A 37 13.87 -4.29 21.63
CA HIS A 37 13.31 -2.94 21.57
C HIS A 37 12.00 -2.92 20.75
N GLU A 38 11.22 -1.85 20.89
CA GLU A 38 10.05 -1.61 20.06
C GLU A 38 10.45 -1.29 18.61
N ILE A 39 9.57 -1.63 17.65
CA ILE A 39 9.74 -1.22 16.25
C ILE A 39 9.67 0.31 16.18
N GLY A 40 10.61 0.92 15.45
CA GLY A 40 10.71 2.38 15.35
C GLY A 40 11.40 3.04 16.54
N ALA A 41 12.00 2.29 17.46
CA ALA A 41 12.83 2.85 18.52
C ALA A 41 14.01 3.62 17.93
N ASP A 42 14.30 4.80 18.49
CA ASP A 42 15.38 5.65 18.04
C ASP A 42 16.73 4.91 18.09
N TYR A 43 17.55 5.16 17.09
CA TYR A 43 18.88 4.55 16.92
C TYR A 43 18.87 3.01 16.73
N ARG A 44 17.73 2.40 16.41
CA ARG A 44 17.58 0.95 16.22
C ARG A 44 17.10 0.62 14.82
N LEU A 45 17.83 -0.27 14.14
CA LEU A 45 17.45 -0.77 12.82
C LEU A 45 17.74 -2.28 12.77
N PRO A 46 16.73 -3.13 12.89
CA PRO A 46 16.85 -4.54 12.51
C PRO A 46 17.23 -4.67 11.03
N ASN A 47 18.05 -5.64 10.69
CA ASN A 47 18.39 -5.97 9.31
C ASN A 47 17.40 -6.99 8.72
N TYR A 48 17.56 -7.32 7.44
CA TYR A 48 16.66 -8.24 6.74
C TYR A 48 16.65 -9.64 7.35
N ARG A 49 17.83 -10.13 7.77
CA ARG A 49 17.93 -11.43 8.45
C ARG A 49 17.07 -11.45 9.72
N ALA A 50 17.18 -10.45 10.56
CA ALA A 50 16.40 -10.35 11.80
C ALA A 50 14.89 -10.25 11.54
N LEU A 51 14.48 -9.53 10.47
CA LEU A 51 13.09 -9.48 10.00
C LEU A 51 12.61 -10.88 9.60
N VAL A 52 13.36 -11.60 8.77
CA VAL A 52 12.99 -12.94 8.29
C VAL A 52 12.92 -13.93 9.45
N ASP A 53 13.90 -13.93 10.35
CA ASP A 53 13.91 -14.78 11.54
C ASP A 53 12.65 -14.57 12.39
N TRP A 54 12.19 -13.34 12.51
CA TRP A 54 10.93 -13.04 13.22
C TRP A 54 9.69 -13.45 12.45
N TRP A 55 9.63 -13.17 11.16
CA TRP A 55 8.50 -13.57 10.32
C TRP A 55 8.32 -15.08 10.26
N GLN A 56 9.42 -15.85 10.26
CA GLN A 56 9.37 -17.32 10.34
C GLN A 56 8.76 -17.79 11.68
N LYS A 57 9.15 -17.14 12.80
CA LYS A 57 8.53 -17.42 14.10
C LYS A 57 7.05 -17.10 14.10
N LEU A 58 6.67 -15.90 13.65
CA LEU A 58 5.26 -15.50 13.61
C LEU A 58 4.41 -16.42 12.72
N ALA A 59 4.95 -16.87 11.59
CA ALA A 59 4.26 -17.83 10.73
C ALA A 59 4.08 -19.22 11.37
N ALA A 60 4.99 -19.62 12.27
CA ALA A 60 4.85 -20.84 13.04
C ALA A 60 3.92 -20.70 14.26
N GLU A 61 3.77 -19.48 14.79
CA GLU A 61 3.00 -19.16 16.00
C GLU A 61 1.58 -18.67 15.69
N SER A 62 1.26 -18.24 14.47
CA SER A 62 -0.01 -17.65 14.06
C SER A 62 -0.66 -18.42 12.91
N ASP A 63 -1.95 -18.66 13.02
CA ASP A 63 -2.79 -19.22 11.95
C ASP A 63 -3.29 -18.12 10.95
N ARG A 64 -2.90 -16.86 11.16
CA ARG A 64 -3.26 -15.70 10.32
C ARG A 64 -2.19 -15.31 9.30
N MET A 65 -1.09 -16.05 9.22
CA MET A 65 0.06 -15.72 8.40
C MET A 65 0.67 -16.97 7.74
N GLU A 66 1.05 -16.80 6.48
CA GLU A 66 1.93 -17.73 5.76
C GLU A 66 3.13 -16.97 5.21
N LEU A 67 4.30 -17.61 5.16
CA LEU A 67 5.51 -17.04 4.58
C LEU A 67 5.89 -17.81 3.33
N VAL A 68 6.03 -17.12 2.20
CA VAL A 68 6.27 -17.70 0.87
C VAL A 68 7.60 -17.19 0.31
N ASP A 69 8.43 -18.10 -0.18
CA ASP A 69 9.63 -17.77 -0.98
C ASP A 69 9.17 -17.32 -2.38
N ILE A 70 9.44 -16.07 -2.74
CA ILE A 70 9.09 -15.52 -4.05
C ILE A 70 10.30 -15.40 -4.99
N GLY A 71 11.46 -15.91 -4.59
CA GLY A 71 12.65 -15.96 -5.44
C GLY A 71 13.91 -15.45 -4.75
N ARG A 72 14.99 -15.35 -5.53
CA ARG A 72 16.29 -14.90 -5.03
C ARG A 72 16.55 -13.44 -5.39
N THR A 73 17.29 -12.77 -4.51
CA THR A 73 17.83 -11.44 -4.77
C THR A 73 19.14 -11.51 -5.56
N ALA A 74 19.63 -10.36 -6.01
CA ALA A 74 20.92 -10.25 -6.70
C ALA A 74 22.11 -10.77 -5.87
N GLU A 75 22.04 -10.73 -4.53
CA GLU A 75 23.05 -11.30 -3.63
C GLU A 75 22.71 -12.71 -3.13
N GLY A 76 21.67 -13.35 -3.68
CA GLY A 76 21.29 -14.73 -3.39
C GLY A 76 20.45 -14.94 -2.12
N ARG A 77 19.97 -13.87 -1.47
CA ARG A 77 19.01 -13.99 -0.35
C ARG A 77 17.66 -14.44 -0.86
N THR A 78 16.92 -15.15 -0.02
CA THR A 78 15.51 -15.42 -0.32
C THR A 78 14.70 -14.13 -0.11
N GLN A 79 13.97 -13.71 -1.13
CA GLN A 79 12.95 -12.67 -0.99
C GLN A 79 11.65 -13.33 -0.55
N TYR A 80 11.14 -12.92 0.62
CA TYR A 80 9.92 -13.48 1.19
C TYR A 80 8.74 -12.54 1.00
N MET A 81 7.57 -13.17 0.80
CA MET A 81 6.27 -12.55 0.89
C MET A 81 5.52 -13.13 2.08
N ALA A 82 5.00 -12.29 2.97
CA ALA A 82 4.06 -12.73 3.98
C ALA A 82 2.62 -12.52 3.50
N ILE A 83 1.82 -13.58 3.51
CA ILE A 83 0.39 -13.55 3.21
C ILE A 83 -0.34 -13.51 4.54
N VAL A 84 -1.11 -12.45 4.79
CA VAL A 84 -1.84 -12.26 6.05
C VAL A 84 -3.33 -12.13 5.75
N SER A 85 -4.13 -12.97 6.42
CA SER A 85 -5.60 -12.97 6.32
C SER A 85 -6.20 -13.81 7.47
N SER A 86 -7.53 -13.98 7.50
CA SER A 86 -8.16 -14.93 8.43
C SER A 86 -7.72 -16.36 8.13
N PRO A 87 -7.72 -17.27 9.13
CA PRO A 87 -7.35 -18.65 8.92
C PRO A 87 -8.22 -19.36 7.87
N ALA A 88 -9.49 -18.96 7.76
CA ALA A 88 -10.39 -19.49 6.73
C ALA A 88 -9.95 -19.07 5.33
N ASN A 89 -9.59 -17.80 5.15
CA ASN A 89 -9.12 -17.29 3.87
C ASN A 89 -7.79 -17.93 3.46
N LEU A 90 -6.87 -18.16 4.40
CA LEU A 90 -5.59 -18.80 4.10
C LEU A 90 -5.77 -20.23 3.62
N ARG A 91 -6.69 -21.00 4.24
CA ARG A 91 -7.02 -22.34 3.74
C ARG A 91 -7.57 -22.34 2.31
N ASP A 92 -8.38 -21.34 1.97
CA ASP A 92 -9.03 -21.17 0.66
C ASP A 92 -8.27 -20.25 -0.30
N ARG A 93 -7.04 -19.84 0.02
CA ARG A 93 -6.32 -18.78 -0.70
C ARG A 93 -6.18 -19.03 -2.21
N GLU A 94 -6.02 -20.28 -2.60
CA GLU A 94 -5.90 -20.62 -4.02
C GLU A 94 -7.20 -20.31 -4.79
N ARG A 95 -8.36 -20.55 -4.20
CA ARG A 95 -9.65 -20.15 -4.78
C ARG A 95 -9.73 -18.63 -4.97
N TYR A 96 -9.28 -17.84 -3.97
CA TYR A 96 -9.30 -16.38 -4.05
C TYR A 96 -8.29 -15.84 -5.05
N ARG A 97 -7.11 -16.47 -5.13
CA ARG A 97 -6.09 -16.16 -6.16
C ARG A 97 -6.64 -16.39 -7.57
N GLN A 98 -7.31 -17.51 -7.81
CA GLN A 98 -7.95 -17.81 -9.10
C GLN A 98 -9.10 -16.84 -9.40
N THR A 99 -9.88 -16.46 -8.40
CA THR A 99 -10.93 -15.44 -8.56
C THR A 99 -10.36 -14.11 -8.99
N ALA A 100 -9.30 -13.61 -8.33
CA ALA A 100 -8.62 -12.37 -8.68
C ALA A 100 -8.05 -12.45 -10.11
N ALA A 101 -7.39 -13.55 -10.48
CA ALA A 101 -6.85 -13.77 -11.82
C ALA A 101 -7.95 -13.78 -12.91
N THR A 102 -9.08 -14.42 -12.64
CA THR A 102 -10.23 -14.49 -13.57
C THR A 102 -10.82 -13.11 -13.83
N LEU A 103 -11.01 -12.33 -12.77
CA LEU A 103 -11.52 -10.96 -12.87
C LEU A 103 -10.51 -10.04 -13.58
N ALA A 104 -9.25 -10.05 -13.18
CA ALA A 104 -8.22 -9.18 -13.77
C ALA A 104 -8.00 -9.45 -15.26
N ARG A 105 -8.09 -10.71 -15.69
CA ARG A 105 -7.98 -11.10 -17.09
C ARG A 105 -9.26 -10.87 -17.91
N ALA A 106 -10.33 -10.41 -17.29
CA ALA A 106 -11.62 -10.09 -17.92
C ALA A 106 -12.18 -11.23 -18.81
N ARG A 107 -12.01 -12.50 -18.39
CA ARG A 107 -12.38 -13.69 -19.17
C ARG A 107 -13.80 -14.19 -18.93
N VAL A 108 -14.62 -13.42 -18.22
CA VAL A 108 -15.98 -13.79 -17.84
C VAL A 108 -16.96 -12.68 -18.20
N ASP A 109 -18.24 -13.02 -18.36
CA ASP A 109 -19.29 -12.05 -18.56
C ASP A 109 -19.60 -11.21 -17.28
N SER A 110 -20.40 -10.19 -17.42
CA SER A 110 -20.73 -9.27 -16.33
C SER A 110 -21.47 -9.95 -15.17
N ALA A 111 -22.35 -10.90 -15.46
CA ALA A 111 -23.12 -11.60 -14.42
C ALA A 111 -22.20 -12.50 -13.57
N GLN A 112 -21.28 -13.19 -14.23
CA GLN A 112 -20.27 -14.00 -13.55
C GLN A 112 -19.28 -13.12 -12.80
N ALA A 113 -18.86 -11.97 -13.36
CA ALA A 113 -17.99 -11.02 -12.69
C ALA A 113 -18.62 -10.49 -11.38
N VAL A 114 -19.91 -10.17 -11.39
CA VAL A 114 -20.65 -9.76 -10.18
C VAL A 114 -20.64 -10.87 -9.12
N ARG A 115 -20.91 -12.14 -9.50
CA ARG A 115 -20.88 -13.25 -8.56
C ARG A 115 -19.49 -13.44 -7.94
N LEU A 116 -18.44 -13.51 -8.78
CA LEU A 116 -17.06 -13.65 -8.33
C LEU A 116 -16.61 -12.50 -7.42
N SER A 117 -17.06 -11.28 -7.71
CA SER A 117 -16.73 -10.11 -6.88
C SER A 117 -17.37 -10.19 -5.49
N ARG A 118 -18.58 -10.73 -5.38
CA ARG A 118 -19.26 -10.95 -4.09
C ARG A 118 -18.61 -12.03 -3.25
N GLU A 119 -18.19 -13.12 -3.88
CA GLU A 119 -17.59 -14.28 -3.23
C GLU A 119 -16.08 -14.12 -2.96
N GLY A 120 -15.41 -13.25 -3.72
CA GLY A 120 -13.98 -13.04 -3.65
C GLY A 120 -13.53 -12.26 -2.41
N LYS A 121 -12.23 -12.20 -2.20
CA LYS A 121 -11.56 -11.35 -1.20
C LYS A 121 -10.72 -10.31 -1.91
N ALA A 122 -10.70 -9.09 -1.40
CA ALA A 122 -9.80 -8.08 -1.95
C ALA A 122 -8.34 -8.48 -1.69
N VAL A 123 -7.48 -8.28 -2.67
CA VAL A 123 -6.04 -8.50 -2.51
C VAL A 123 -5.37 -7.13 -2.46
N VAL A 124 -4.63 -6.88 -1.39
CA VAL A 124 -3.88 -5.64 -1.18
C VAL A 124 -2.40 -5.97 -1.04
N TRP A 125 -1.59 -5.39 -1.91
CA TRP A 125 -0.14 -5.44 -1.83
C TRP A 125 0.37 -4.25 -1.00
N ILE A 126 1.21 -4.52 -0.01
CA ILE A 126 1.91 -3.50 0.79
C ILE A 126 3.39 -3.82 0.77
N ASP A 127 4.19 -2.92 0.26
CA ASP A 127 5.64 -3.07 0.26
C ASP A 127 6.35 -1.91 0.95
N GLY A 128 7.65 -2.07 1.12
CA GLY A 128 8.51 -1.03 1.65
C GLY A 128 9.98 -1.40 1.50
N GLY A 129 10.85 -0.41 1.68
CA GLY A 129 12.29 -0.61 1.61
C GLY A 129 12.83 -0.79 0.19
N LEU A 130 12.10 -0.36 -0.84
CA LEU A 130 12.56 -0.34 -2.23
C LEU A 130 13.85 0.48 -2.33
N HIS A 131 13.83 1.74 -1.90
CA HIS A 131 15.03 2.50 -1.61
C HIS A 131 15.48 2.14 -0.19
N ALA A 132 16.52 1.38 -0.06
CA ALA A 132 16.88 0.78 1.23
C ALA A 132 17.35 1.78 2.30
N ASN A 133 17.79 2.98 1.90
CA ASN A 133 18.11 4.08 2.81
C ASN A 133 16.84 4.77 3.35
N GLU A 134 15.68 4.48 2.80
CA GLU A 134 14.36 4.87 3.31
C GLU A 134 13.88 3.81 4.32
N VAL A 135 14.56 3.77 5.45
CA VAL A 135 14.48 2.67 6.44
C VAL A 135 13.10 2.49 7.09
N LEU A 136 12.24 3.48 6.98
CA LEU A 136 10.84 3.44 7.41
C LEU A 136 10.09 2.26 6.77
N GLY A 137 10.34 2.00 5.48
CA GLY A 137 9.62 1.01 4.70
C GLY A 137 9.65 -0.39 5.33
N ALA A 138 10.81 -0.83 5.82
CA ALA A 138 10.94 -2.09 6.54
C ALA A 138 10.24 -2.08 7.90
N GLN A 139 10.34 -0.98 8.64
CA GLN A 139 9.80 -0.87 10.00
C GLN A 139 8.26 -0.88 9.99
N GLN A 140 7.64 -0.16 9.06
CA GLN A 140 6.18 -0.16 8.94
C GLN A 140 5.61 -1.52 8.50
N LEU A 141 6.33 -2.28 7.65
CA LEU A 141 5.93 -3.66 7.29
C LEU A 141 5.90 -4.54 8.54
N MET A 142 6.96 -4.51 9.37
CA MET A 142 7.05 -5.27 10.60
C MET A 142 5.91 -4.91 11.56
N GLU A 143 5.68 -3.63 11.81
CA GLU A 143 4.65 -3.17 12.75
C GLU A 143 3.23 -3.48 12.28
N THR A 144 2.93 -3.21 11.00
CA THR A 144 1.59 -3.47 10.46
C THR A 144 1.26 -4.97 10.47
N LEU A 145 2.21 -5.79 10.03
CA LEU A 145 2.04 -7.24 10.06
C LEU A 145 1.82 -7.74 11.49
N TRP A 146 2.66 -7.29 12.44
CA TRP A 146 2.50 -7.62 13.86
C TRP A 146 1.11 -7.29 14.38
N GLN A 147 0.60 -6.09 14.09
CA GLN A 147 -0.73 -5.69 14.53
C GLN A 147 -1.83 -6.57 13.93
N LEU A 148 -1.75 -6.92 12.65
CA LEU A 148 -2.74 -7.78 12.01
C LEU A 148 -2.77 -9.20 12.57
N VAL A 149 -1.60 -9.77 12.90
CA VAL A 149 -1.57 -11.14 13.44
C VAL A 149 -1.89 -11.21 14.92
N SER A 150 -1.64 -10.13 15.71
CA SER A 150 -1.78 -10.13 17.16
C SER A 150 -3.09 -9.52 17.68
N ARG A 151 -3.68 -8.55 16.95
CA ARG A 151 -4.89 -7.85 17.41
C ARG A 151 -6.15 -8.65 17.12
N SER A 152 -7.18 -8.43 17.96
CA SER A 152 -8.49 -9.08 17.86
C SER A 152 -9.65 -8.09 18.02
N ASP A 153 -9.39 -6.80 17.79
CA ASP A 153 -10.46 -5.80 17.75
C ASP A 153 -11.33 -5.98 16.48
N PRO A 154 -12.58 -5.48 16.50
CA PRO A 154 -13.54 -5.71 15.41
C PRO A 154 -13.06 -5.23 14.03
N GLU A 155 -12.29 -4.13 13.96
CA GLU A 155 -11.75 -3.61 12.71
C GLU A 155 -10.73 -4.57 12.12
N THR A 156 -9.74 -5.00 12.92
CA THR A 156 -8.71 -5.93 12.50
C THR A 156 -9.31 -7.27 12.04
N LEU A 157 -10.26 -7.81 12.80
CA LEU A 157 -10.91 -9.08 12.42
C LEU A 157 -11.71 -8.98 11.11
N ARG A 158 -12.44 -7.88 10.90
CA ARG A 158 -13.16 -7.63 9.65
C ARG A 158 -12.21 -7.49 8.46
N ILE A 159 -11.11 -6.75 8.63
CA ILE A 159 -10.07 -6.62 7.60
C ILE A 159 -9.53 -8.00 7.23
N LEU A 160 -9.14 -8.80 8.20
CA LEU A 160 -8.63 -10.16 7.97
C LEU A 160 -9.65 -11.07 7.29
N ASP A 161 -10.95 -10.89 7.57
CA ASP A 161 -11.99 -11.69 6.93
C ASP A 161 -12.26 -11.28 5.46
N ASP A 162 -12.13 -10.01 5.13
CA ASP A 162 -12.46 -9.47 3.81
C ASP A 162 -11.26 -9.30 2.87
N VAL A 163 -10.04 -9.25 3.40
CA VAL A 163 -8.84 -8.89 2.65
C VAL A 163 -7.74 -9.94 2.81
N ILE A 164 -7.05 -10.23 1.72
CA ILE A 164 -5.76 -10.93 1.71
C ILE A 164 -4.68 -9.89 1.51
N VAL A 165 -3.80 -9.72 2.51
CA VAL A 165 -2.72 -8.74 2.47
C VAL A 165 -1.42 -9.44 2.11
N LEU A 166 -0.72 -8.92 1.11
CA LEU A 166 0.58 -9.39 0.65
C LEU A 166 1.65 -8.40 1.09
N PHE A 167 2.47 -8.77 2.08
CA PHE A 167 3.59 -7.95 2.57
C PHE A 167 4.89 -8.37 1.93
N VAL A 168 5.61 -7.44 1.29
CA VAL A 168 6.91 -7.71 0.66
C VAL A 168 7.93 -6.65 1.03
N HIS A 169 9.11 -7.09 1.48
CA HIS A 169 10.27 -6.21 1.52
C HIS A 169 10.91 -6.16 0.14
N ALA A 170 10.90 -4.99 -0.48
CA ALA A 170 11.25 -4.86 -1.90
C ALA A 170 12.74 -4.99 -2.21
N ASN A 171 13.63 -4.71 -1.25
CA ASN A 171 15.09 -4.75 -1.43
C ASN A 171 15.80 -5.38 -0.23
N PRO A 172 15.80 -6.71 -0.08
CA PRO A 172 16.44 -7.42 1.02
C PRO A 172 17.95 -7.13 1.16
N ASP A 173 18.67 -7.10 0.05
CA ASP A 173 20.11 -6.86 0.00
C ASP A 173 20.47 -5.46 0.50
N GLY A 174 19.67 -4.47 0.07
CA GLY A 174 19.82 -3.10 0.50
C GLY A 174 19.48 -2.92 1.98
N MET A 175 18.48 -3.60 2.51
CA MET A 175 18.14 -3.54 3.94
C MET A 175 19.30 -4.03 4.82
N ASP A 176 19.91 -5.16 4.47
CA ASP A 176 21.08 -5.67 5.20
C ASP A 176 22.25 -4.68 5.11
N LEU A 177 22.54 -4.16 3.92
CA LEU A 177 23.60 -3.17 3.73
C LEU A 177 23.39 -1.94 4.61
N VAL A 178 22.23 -1.32 4.54
CA VAL A 178 21.93 -0.04 5.21
C VAL A 178 21.84 -0.22 6.73
N SER A 179 21.13 -1.24 7.20
CA SER A 179 20.95 -1.49 8.62
C SER A 179 22.27 -1.89 9.30
N ASN A 180 23.06 -2.76 8.68
CA ASN A 180 24.36 -3.15 9.20
C ASN A 180 25.37 -1.98 9.18
N TRP A 181 25.32 -1.13 8.16
CA TRP A 181 26.13 0.08 8.09
C TRP A 181 25.79 1.06 9.20
N TYR A 182 24.50 1.31 9.43
CA TYR A 182 24.05 2.20 10.50
C TYR A 182 24.44 1.68 11.89
N THR A 183 24.26 0.38 12.14
CA THR A 183 24.49 -0.23 13.44
C THR A 183 25.95 -0.63 13.71
N ARG A 184 26.86 -0.48 12.73
CA ARG A 184 28.31 -0.77 12.89
C ARG A 184 28.97 0.05 13.98
N THR A 185 28.43 1.23 14.29
CA THR A 185 28.94 2.12 15.33
C THR A 185 28.24 1.79 16.65
N PRO A 186 28.98 1.35 17.70
CA PRO A 186 28.40 1.04 19.01
C PRO A 186 27.74 2.25 19.68
N ASP A 187 28.39 3.42 19.60
CA ASP A 187 27.86 4.68 20.13
C ASP A 187 26.61 5.12 19.33
N LEU A 188 25.47 5.13 20.01
CA LEU A 188 24.17 5.45 19.41
C LEU A 188 24.15 6.83 18.78
N GLN A 189 24.76 7.84 19.44
CA GLN A 189 24.75 9.23 18.98
C GLN A 189 25.60 9.46 17.72
N ARG A 190 26.53 8.54 17.43
CA ARG A 190 27.41 8.59 16.26
C ARG A 190 26.91 7.74 15.09
N ARG A 191 25.78 7.06 15.23
CA ARG A 191 25.17 6.29 14.14
C ARG A 191 24.70 7.21 13.02
N SER A 192 24.99 6.81 11.78
CA SER A 192 24.65 7.61 10.60
C SER A 192 24.37 6.71 9.40
N LEU A 193 23.40 7.09 8.60
CA LEU A 193 23.10 6.51 7.28
C LEU A 193 23.97 7.07 6.16
N ALA A 194 24.78 8.11 6.43
CA ALA A 194 25.63 8.73 5.44
C ALA A 194 26.79 7.83 4.99
N ALA A 195 27.30 8.11 3.80
CA ALA A 195 28.49 7.49 3.24
C ALA A 195 28.42 5.95 3.17
N LEU A 196 27.29 5.42 2.70
CA LEU A 196 27.17 3.99 2.37
C LEU A 196 28.31 3.56 1.46
N PRO A 197 28.93 2.37 1.66
CA PRO A 197 30.12 1.95 0.93
C PRO A 197 29.85 1.60 -0.54
N ARG A 198 28.61 1.41 -0.92
CA ARG A 198 28.16 1.10 -2.29
C ARG A 198 26.68 1.43 -2.45
N LEU A 199 26.19 1.39 -3.68
CA LEU A 199 24.75 1.49 -3.98
C LEU A 199 23.98 0.31 -3.37
N TYR A 200 22.78 0.56 -2.92
CA TYR A 200 21.89 -0.46 -2.35
C TYR A 200 21.13 -1.27 -3.39
N GLN A 201 21.10 -0.83 -4.66
CA GLN A 201 20.62 -1.60 -5.81
C GLN A 201 21.81 -2.17 -6.59
N LYS A 202 22.07 -3.45 -6.39
CA LYS A 202 23.24 -4.09 -6.97
C LYS A 202 23.04 -4.39 -8.46
N TYR A 203 24.07 -4.08 -9.29
CA TYR A 203 24.19 -4.38 -10.72
C TYR A 203 23.23 -3.67 -11.68
N ILE A 204 22.33 -2.81 -11.25
CA ILE A 204 21.58 -1.94 -12.15
C ILE A 204 22.18 -0.54 -12.14
N GLY A 205 22.25 0.08 -13.31
CA GLY A 205 22.80 1.42 -13.47
C GLY A 205 21.80 2.56 -13.28
N HIS A 206 20.64 2.26 -12.69
CA HIS A 206 19.54 3.20 -12.48
C HIS A 206 18.87 2.96 -11.13
N ASP A 207 18.00 3.88 -10.72
CA ASP A 207 17.12 3.74 -9.57
C ASP A 207 16.24 2.48 -9.71
N ASN A 208 16.19 1.62 -8.67
CA ASN A 208 15.40 0.40 -8.70
C ASN A 208 13.88 0.67 -8.79
N ASN A 209 13.39 1.86 -8.39
CA ASN A 209 12.02 2.29 -8.68
C ASN A 209 11.86 2.83 -10.13
N ARG A 210 12.80 2.54 -11.02
CA ARG A 210 12.75 2.77 -12.47
C ARG A 210 12.85 1.47 -13.26
N ASP A 211 12.71 0.32 -12.58
CA ASP A 211 12.95 -1.00 -13.16
C ASP A 211 11.66 -1.79 -13.47
N PHE A 212 10.51 -1.38 -12.94
CA PHE A 212 9.27 -2.20 -12.98
C PHE A 212 8.69 -2.41 -14.38
N TYR A 213 8.96 -1.54 -15.34
CA TYR A 213 8.61 -1.74 -16.75
C TYR A 213 9.62 -2.62 -17.50
N ALA A 214 10.87 -2.65 -17.04
CA ALA A 214 11.98 -3.34 -17.71
C ALA A 214 12.28 -4.71 -17.08
N SER A 215 12.05 -4.87 -15.76
CA SER A 215 12.30 -6.10 -14.99
C SER A 215 13.74 -6.62 -15.19
N THR A 216 14.73 -5.75 -14.98
CA THR A 216 16.16 -6.11 -15.17
C THR A 216 16.82 -6.55 -13.87
N GLN A 217 16.13 -6.41 -12.74
CA GLN A 217 16.60 -6.80 -11.42
C GLN A 217 15.81 -8.00 -10.91
N PRO A 218 16.47 -9.03 -10.31
CA PRO A 218 15.78 -10.22 -9.81
C PRO A 218 14.64 -9.92 -8.85
N GLU A 219 14.82 -8.94 -7.96
CA GLU A 219 13.78 -8.54 -7.00
C GLU A 219 12.56 -7.96 -7.71
N THR A 220 12.76 -7.20 -8.78
CA THR A 220 11.66 -6.68 -9.62
C THR A 220 10.95 -7.80 -10.36
N GLU A 221 11.69 -8.75 -10.95
CA GLU A 221 11.10 -9.94 -11.61
C GLU A 221 10.23 -10.74 -10.63
N ASN A 222 10.72 -10.99 -9.41
CA ASN A 222 9.99 -11.69 -8.37
C ASN A 222 8.68 -10.98 -8.04
N MET A 223 8.72 -9.66 -7.79
CA MET A 223 7.54 -8.87 -7.45
C MET A 223 6.56 -8.76 -8.61
N ASN A 224 7.04 -8.49 -9.83
CA ASN A 224 6.19 -8.39 -11.03
C ASN A 224 5.48 -9.72 -11.32
N ARG A 225 6.17 -10.85 -11.18
CA ARG A 225 5.55 -12.18 -11.33
C ARG A 225 4.41 -12.35 -10.33
N VAL A 226 4.64 -12.06 -9.06
CA VAL A 226 3.60 -12.19 -8.02
C VAL A 226 2.42 -11.26 -8.32
N MET A 227 2.68 -9.97 -8.59
CA MET A 227 1.61 -8.98 -8.79
C MET A 227 0.83 -9.22 -10.08
N TYR A 228 1.50 -9.50 -11.21
CA TYR A 228 0.88 -9.43 -12.54
C TYR A 228 0.55 -10.79 -13.14
N THR A 229 1.03 -11.89 -12.57
CA THR A 229 0.76 -13.24 -13.08
C THR A 229 0.11 -14.18 -12.07
N GLU A 230 0.24 -13.90 -10.77
CA GLU A 230 -0.24 -14.78 -9.72
C GLU A 230 -1.42 -14.21 -8.93
N TRP A 231 -1.30 -13.01 -8.33
CA TRP A 231 -2.25 -12.51 -7.35
C TRP A 231 -3.17 -11.39 -7.82
N TYR A 232 -2.74 -10.57 -8.78
CA TYR A 232 -3.53 -9.47 -9.35
C TYR A 232 -4.17 -8.57 -8.28
N PRO A 233 -3.38 -7.94 -7.38
CA PRO A 233 -3.91 -7.11 -6.31
C PRO A 233 -4.74 -5.95 -6.86
N GLN A 234 -5.84 -5.62 -6.18
CA GLN A 234 -6.66 -4.48 -6.57
C GLN A 234 -6.03 -3.17 -6.13
N ILE A 235 -5.24 -3.19 -5.05
CA ILE A 235 -4.48 -2.05 -4.53
C ILE A 235 -3.02 -2.45 -4.37
N VAL A 236 -2.12 -1.60 -4.87
CA VAL A 236 -0.65 -1.72 -4.72
C VAL A 236 -0.15 -0.50 -3.97
N TYR A 237 0.29 -0.70 -2.74
CA TYR A 237 0.73 0.36 -1.86
C TYR A 237 2.23 0.30 -1.59
N ASN A 238 2.96 1.28 -2.12
CA ASN A 238 4.41 1.40 -2.05
C ASN A 238 4.81 2.49 -1.04
N HIS A 239 5.58 2.14 -0.02
CA HIS A 239 6.04 3.06 1.03
C HIS A 239 7.40 3.66 0.71
N HIS A 240 7.49 4.99 0.80
CA HIS A 240 8.71 5.78 0.65
C HIS A 240 8.95 6.71 1.84
N GLN A 241 10.15 7.27 1.93
CA GLN A 241 10.58 8.10 3.05
C GLN A 241 11.30 9.37 2.58
N THR A 242 10.57 10.27 1.92
CA THR A 242 11.04 11.61 1.55
C THR A 242 9.87 12.58 1.67
N GLY A 243 9.39 12.78 2.90
CA GLY A 243 8.27 13.67 3.18
C GLY A 243 8.61 15.13 2.84
N PRO A 244 7.63 15.92 2.34
CA PRO A 244 7.84 17.34 2.09
C PRO A 244 8.17 18.09 3.37
N SER A 245 9.14 19.01 3.31
CA SER A 245 9.59 19.81 4.45
C SER A 245 8.44 20.56 5.12
N GLY A 246 8.40 20.57 6.45
CA GLY A 246 7.32 21.18 7.23
C GLY A 246 6.01 20.37 7.25
N THR A 247 6.05 19.10 6.81
CA THR A 247 4.95 18.13 6.91
C THR A 247 5.46 16.81 7.46
N VAL A 248 4.57 15.87 7.72
CA VAL A 248 4.91 14.50 8.15
C VAL A 248 4.89 13.53 6.98
N MET A 249 3.86 13.62 6.15
CA MET A 249 3.64 12.66 5.08
C MET A 249 2.98 13.33 3.88
N PHE A 250 3.36 12.89 2.69
CA PHE A 250 2.52 13.02 1.50
C PHE A 250 1.72 11.73 1.32
N ALA A 251 0.42 11.88 1.06
CA ALA A 251 -0.48 10.81 0.65
C ALA A 251 -1.31 11.26 -0.57
N PRO A 252 -1.84 10.33 -1.42
CA PRO A 252 -2.75 10.71 -2.50
C PRO A 252 -3.92 11.56 -1.98
N PRO A 253 -4.57 12.35 -2.83
CA PRO A 253 -4.47 12.44 -4.29
C PRO A 253 -3.19 13.09 -4.82
N PHE A 254 -2.79 12.64 -6.01
CA PHE A 254 -1.64 13.22 -6.71
C PHE A 254 -2.02 14.51 -7.45
N ARG A 255 -1.02 15.33 -7.79
CA ARG A 255 -1.20 16.47 -8.70
C ARG A 255 -1.21 16.03 -10.16
N ASP A 256 -1.70 16.90 -11.03
CA ASP A 256 -1.51 16.77 -12.47
C ASP A 256 -0.03 16.83 -12.88
N PRO A 257 0.32 16.22 -14.04
CA PRO A 257 -0.53 15.47 -14.94
C PRO A 257 -0.67 13.99 -14.53
N PHE A 258 -1.77 13.35 -14.96
CA PHE A 258 -1.87 11.89 -15.02
C PHE A 258 -1.72 11.39 -16.46
N ASN A 259 -1.38 10.11 -16.63
CA ASN A 259 -1.22 9.52 -17.95
C ASN A 259 -2.59 9.20 -18.56
N TYR A 260 -2.82 9.65 -19.79
CA TYR A 260 -4.12 9.54 -20.47
C TYR A 260 -4.47 8.12 -20.94
N ALA A 261 -3.50 7.19 -20.93
CA ALA A 261 -3.74 5.80 -21.29
C ALA A 261 -4.45 4.99 -20.21
N PHE A 262 -4.52 5.49 -18.97
CA PHE A 262 -5.23 4.82 -17.89
C PHE A 262 -6.72 4.74 -18.14
N ASP A 263 -7.35 3.70 -17.58
CA ASP A 263 -8.78 3.72 -17.40
C ASP A 263 -9.17 4.85 -16.42
N PRO A 264 -10.26 5.62 -16.66
CA PRO A 264 -10.71 6.68 -15.75
C PRO A 264 -10.97 6.22 -14.31
N LEU A 265 -11.22 4.93 -14.08
CA LEU A 265 -11.37 4.35 -12.75
C LEU A 265 -10.05 4.30 -11.95
N ILE A 266 -8.89 4.46 -12.59
CA ILE A 266 -7.60 4.52 -11.89
C ILE A 266 -7.45 5.82 -11.11
N PRO A 267 -7.45 7.03 -11.74
CA PRO A 267 -7.31 8.27 -10.98
C PRO A 267 -8.41 8.45 -9.93
N THR A 268 -9.68 8.14 -10.26
CA THR A 268 -10.77 8.25 -9.28
C THR A 268 -10.67 7.22 -8.15
N GLY A 269 -10.11 6.05 -8.42
CA GLY A 269 -9.81 5.05 -7.39
C GLY A 269 -8.69 5.49 -6.45
N ILE A 270 -7.65 6.14 -6.99
CA ILE A 270 -6.56 6.74 -6.20
C ILE A 270 -7.11 7.84 -5.29
N ASP A 271 -7.98 8.71 -5.82
CA ASP A 271 -8.60 9.80 -5.05
C ASP A 271 -9.46 9.25 -3.92
N LEU A 272 -10.23 8.19 -4.16
CA LEU A 272 -11.03 7.51 -3.14
C LEU A 272 -10.17 6.97 -2.00
N VAL A 273 -9.07 6.28 -2.32
CA VAL A 273 -8.12 5.76 -1.31
C VAL A 273 -7.46 6.92 -0.56
N GLY A 274 -7.03 7.94 -1.27
CA GLY A 274 -6.42 9.13 -0.66
C GLY A 274 -7.35 9.84 0.31
N ALA A 275 -8.62 10.04 -0.07
CA ALA A 275 -9.63 10.64 0.80
C ALA A 275 -9.85 9.82 2.09
N ALA A 276 -9.90 8.49 1.99
CA ALA A 276 -10.01 7.61 3.16
C ALA A 276 -8.79 7.75 4.09
N MET A 277 -7.57 7.85 3.53
CA MET A 277 -6.35 8.05 4.30
C MET A 277 -6.39 9.38 5.07
N HIS A 278 -6.66 10.49 4.39
CA HIS A 278 -6.73 11.81 5.04
C HIS A 278 -7.80 11.87 6.13
N THR A 279 -9.01 11.37 5.85
CA THR A 279 -10.09 11.31 6.84
C THR A 279 -9.67 10.54 8.10
N ARG A 280 -8.93 9.43 7.94
CA ARG A 280 -8.44 8.65 9.08
C ARG A 280 -7.37 9.39 9.87
N PHE A 281 -6.43 10.06 9.20
CA PHE A 281 -5.42 10.89 9.89
C PHE A 281 -6.05 11.98 10.74
N GLU A 282 -7.04 12.67 10.18
CA GLU A 282 -7.76 13.73 10.90
C GLU A 282 -8.58 13.17 12.07
N ALA A 283 -9.24 12.03 11.89
CA ALA A 283 -9.99 11.35 12.95
C ALA A 283 -9.11 10.78 14.08
N GLU A 284 -7.83 10.52 13.82
CA GLU A 284 -6.83 10.07 14.80
C GLU A 284 -5.94 11.22 15.32
N ASP A 285 -6.31 12.49 15.11
CA ASP A 285 -5.55 13.68 15.50
C ASP A 285 -4.08 13.63 15.03
N LYS A 286 -3.85 13.22 13.78
CA LYS A 286 -2.53 13.11 13.15
C LYS A 286 -2.30 14.19 12.10
N PRO A 287 -1.84 15.39 12.49
CA PRO A 287 -1.60 16.52 11.59
C PRO A 287 -0.41 16.31 10.66
N GLY A 288 -0.28 17.17 9.65
CA GLY A 288 0.90 17.26 8.79
C GLY A 288 0.86 16.34 7.58
N VAL A 289 -0.29 15.78 7.20
CA VAL A 289 -0.42 14.97 5.98
C VAL A 289 -0.85 15.85 4.82
N THR A 290 -0.01 15.93 3.78
CA THR A 290 -0.24 16.76 2.59
C THR A 290 -0.60 15.92 1.36
N MET A 291 -1.23 16.56 0.38
CA MET A 291 -1.68 15.95 -0.86
C MET A 291 -1.49 16.85 -2.08
N ARG A 292 -1.83 16.39 -3.27
CA ARG A 292 -1.90 17.18 -4.51
C ARG A 292 -0.62 18.00 -4.76
N ARG A 293 -0.75 19.34 -4.80
CA ARG A 293 0.37 20.25 -5.06
C ARG A 293 1.27 20.50 -3.85
N GLY A 294 0.94 19.93 -2.69
CA GLY A 294 1.83 19.94 -1.53
C GLY A 294 3.13 19.16 -1.73
N ALA A 295 3.23 18.38 -2.80
CA ALA A 295 4.45 17.71 -3.26
C ALA A 295 4.49 17.57 -4.79
N ASN A 296 5.64 17.13 -5.33
CA ASN A 296 5.87 17.05 -6.78
C ASN A 296 5.47 15.72 -7.41
N TYR A 297 4.78 14.83 -6.69
CA TYR A 297 4.40 13.51 -7.18
C TYR A 297 3.20 13.59 -8.12
N SER A 298 3.27 12.88 -9.25
CA SER A 298 2.21 12.76 -10.24
C SER A 298 2.03 11.30 -10.67
N THR A 299 1.04 11.01 -11.50
CA THR A 299 0.79 9.67 -12.05
C THR A 299 1.14 9.57 -13.54
N TRP A 300 1.97 10.49 -14.02
CA TRP A 300 2.34 10.56 -15.44
C TRP A 300 3.26 9.42 -15.89
N TRP A 301 4.34 9.19 -15.15
CA TRP A 301 5.38 8.26 -15.55
C TRP A 301 4.94 6.80 -15.33
N ASN A 302 5.40 5.88 -16.18
CA ASN A 302 4.86 4.51 -16.26
C ASN A 302 5.77 3.40 -15.70
N GLY A 303 6.96 3.69 -15.21
CA GLY A 303 7.97 2.65 -14.99
C GLY A 303 8.34 2.38 -13.53
N GLY A 304 7.72 3.05 -12.56
CA GLY A 304 7.89 2.77 -11.14
C GLY A 304 6.92 1.70 -10.62
N LEU A 305 7.17 1.16 -9.44
CA LEU A 305 6.38 0.09 -8.84
C LEU A 305 4.87 0.43 -8.85
N ARG A 306 4.47 1.54 -8.26
CA ARG A 306 3.06 1.95 -8.20
C ARG A 306 2.47 2.33 -9.55
N THR A 307 3.28 2.89 -10.46
CA THR A 307 2.79 3.44 -11.73
C THR A 307 2.67 2.39 -12.82
N THR A 308 3.50 1.35 -12.81
CA THR A 308 3.33 0.17 -13.67
C THR A 308 2.02 -0.54 -13.36
N ALA A 309 1.60 -0.58 -12.10
CA ALA A 309 0.35 -1.16 -11.65
C ALA A 309 -0.90 -0.55 -12.36
N TYR A 310 -0.87 0.74 -12.72
CA TYR A 310 -2.00 1.40 -13.41
C TYR A 310 -2.30 0.77 -14.77
N PHE A 311 -1.28 0.32 -15.48
CA PHE A 311 -1.42 -0.34 -16.78
C PHE A 311 -1.90 -1.80 -16.67
N HIS A 312 -1.96 -2.33 -15.45
CA HIS A 312 -2.54 -3.61 -15.11
C HIS A 312 -3.91 -3.46 -14.40
N ASN A 313 -4.53 -2.29 -14.51
CA ASN A 313 -5.83 -1.98 -13.91
C ASN A 313 -5.87 -2.10 -12.37
N MET A 314 -4.76 -1.79 -11.71
CA MET A 314 -4.61 -1.80 -10.27
C MET A 314 -4.46 -0.37 -9.74
N ILE A 315 -4.99 -0.11 -8.54
CA ILE A 315 -4.86 1.18 -7.87
C ILE A 315 -3.48 1.24 -7.20
N GLY A 316 -2.53 1.88 -7.87
CA GLY A 316 -1.18 2.09 -7.34
C GLY A 316 -1.09 3.38 -6.53
N LEU A 317 -0.53 3.34 -5.34
CA LEU A 317 -0.30 4.53 -4.52
C LEU A 317 1.05 4.49 -3.83
N LEU A 318 1.55 5.66 -3.45
CA LEU A 318 2.66 5.80 -2.53
C LEU A 318 2.29 6.74 -1.39
N THR A 319 3.04 6.60 -0.30
CA THR A 319 3.23 7.66 0.68
C THR A 319 4.71 8.00 0.77
N GLU A 320 4.98 9.27 1.05
CA GLU A 320 6.32 9.77 1.35
C GLU A 320 6.32 10.35 2.75
N THR A 321 6.97 9.67 3.67
CA THR A 321 6.92 10.00 5.10
C THR A 321 8.27 10.55 5.54
N ILE A 322 8.29 11.53 6.43
CA ILE A 322 9.52 11.95 7.10
C ILE A 322 9.97 10.89 8.10
N GLY A 323 11.20 10.98 8.56
CA GLY A 323 11.71 10.19 9.67
C GLY A 323 13.16 9.79 9.46
N SER A 324 13.75 9.37 10.55
CA SER A 324 15.10 8.83 10.60
C SER A 324 15.21 8.00 11.87
N PRO A 325 16.00 6.93 11.89
CA PRO A 325 16.32 6.23 13.13
C PRO A 325 17.08 7.12 14.13
N THR A 326 17.67 8.21 13.66
CA THR A 326 18.17 9.31 14.50
C THR A 326 17.08 10.37 14.56
N PRO A 327 16.63 10.84 15.74
CA PRO A 327 15.60 11.85 15.85
C PRO A 327 15.91 13.12 15.05
N ILE A 328 14.91 13.67 14.36
CA ILE A 328 14.99 14.87 13.52
C ILE A 328 14.08 15.97 14.07
N ASP A 329 14.15 17.17 13.49
CA ASP A 329 13.21 18.23 13.79
C ASP A 329 12.33 18.51 12.56
N ILE A 330 11.02 18.70 12.79
CA ILE A 330 10.13 19.27 11.79
C ILE A 330 10.40 20.78 11.79
N PRO A 331 10.89 21.34 10.67
CA PRO A 331 11.23 22.75 10.62
C PRO A 331 10.00 23.65 10.52
N PHE A 332 10.13 24.90 10.97
CA PHE A 332 9.16 25.94 10.67
C PHE A 332 9.22 26.31 9.18
N ILE A 333 8.08 26.15 8.49
CA ILE A 333 7.86 26.59 7.12
C ILE A 333 6.60 27.44 7.11
N ALA A 334 6.74 28.75 6.94
CA ALA A 334 5.65 29.71 7.09
C ALA A 334 4.40 29.33 6.24
N ASP A 335 4.61 28.97 4.97
CA ASP A 335 3.53 28.59 4.05
C ASP A 335 2.80 27.30 4.43
N ARG A 336 3.26 26.57 5.46
CA ARG A 336 2.68 25.30 5.92
C ARG A 336 2.10 25.40 7.33
N GLN A 337 1.96 26.60 7.87
CA GLN A 337 1.41 26.78 9.22
C GLN A 337 -0.11 27.05 9.23
N LEU A 338 -0.71 27.29 8.07
CA LEU A 338 -2.16 27.50 7.96
C LEU A 338 -2.82 26.40 7.12
N PRO A 339 -4.06 26.03 7.44
CA PRO A 339 -4.84 25.06 6.66
C PRO A 339 -4.98 25.50 5.20
N ARG A 340 -4.81 24.56 4.28
CA ARG A 340 -4.91 24.75 2.83
C ARG A 340 -5.59 23.54 2.21
N GLY A 341 -6.06 23.67 0.96
CA GLY A 341 -6.70 22.56 0.24
C GLY A 341 -5.79 21.36 -0.05
N ASP A 342 -4.48 21.52 0.07
CA ASP A 342 -3.48 20.46 -0.04
C ASP A 342 -2.80 20.11 1.30
N LEU A 343 -3.15 20.78 2.39
CA LEU A 343 -2.70 20.51 3.76
C LEU A 343 -3.80 20.96 4.74
N PRO A 344 -4.89 20.20 4.90
CA PRO A 344 -6.04 20.61 5.70
C PRO A 344 -5.74 20.75 7.19
N PHE A 345 -4.80 19.94 7.71
CA PHE A 345 -4.44 19.88 9.12
C PHE A 345 -2.91 20.02 9.26
N PRO A 346 -2.38 21.26 9.30
CA PRO A 346 -0.94 21.54 9.46
C PRO A 346 -0.37 20.99 10.77
N ILE A 347 0.94 20.76 10.81
CA ILE A 347 1.69 20.39 12.01
C ILE A 347 2.63 21.52 12.43
N GLU A 348 2.71 21.77 13.73
CA GLU A 348 3.68 22.74 14.28
C GLU A 348 5.11 22.16 14.29
N PRO A 349 6.12 23.04 14.20
CA PRO A 349 7.52 22.65 14.35
C PRO A 349 7.77 21.95 15.68
N GLN A 350 8.44 20.81 15.63
CA GLN A 350 8.68 20.01 16.83
C GLN A 350 9.77 18.96 16.62
N ARG A 351 10.29 18.43 17.74
CA ARG A 351 11.17 17.24 17.72
C ARG A 351 10.38 16.02 17.26
N TRP A 352 10.96 15.24 16.35
CA TRP A 352 10.32 14.07 15.75
C TRP A 352 11.13 12.81 15.99
N HIS A 353 10.49 11.82 16.60
CA HIS A 353 11.03 10.50 16.88
C HIS A 353 10.56 9.48 15.84
N PHE A 354 11.40 8.50 15.54
CA PHE A 354 11.16 7.55 14.45
C PHE A 354 9.88 6.73 14.64
N ARG A 355 9.54 6.35 15.87
CA ARG A 355 8.29 5.65 16.18
C ARG A 355 7.05 6.36 15.62
N ARG A 356 7.01 7.68 15.69
CA ARG A 356 5.86 8.44 15.17
C ARG A 356 5.69 8.30 13.67
N SER A 357 6.78 8.19 12.91
CA SER A 357 6.71 7.91 11.46
C SER A 357 6.10 6.53 11.18
N ILE A 358 6.44 5.53 12.01
CA ILE A 358 5.84 4.20 11.93
C ILE A 358 4.35 4.27 12.23
N ASP A 359 3.94 4.97 13.28
CA ASP A 359 2.53 5.11 13.67
C ASP A 359 1.68 5.79 12.58
N TYR A 360 2.24 6.78 11.87
CA TYR A 360 1.58 7.38 10.70
C TYR A 360 1.44 6.38 9.54
N SER A 361 2.47 5.60 9.26
CA SER A 361 2.42 4.59 8.20
C SER A 361 1.42 3.48 8.53
N VAL A 362 1.32 3.06 9.79
CA VAL A 362 0.31 2.09 10.25
C VAL A 362 -1.10 2.64 10.08
N THR A 363 -1.35 3.91 10.46
CA THR A 363 -2.64 4.58 10.21
C THR A 363 -3.00 4.58 8.73
N ALA A 364 -2.04 4.91 7.86
CA ALA A 364 -2.23 4.85 6.41
C ALA A 364 -2.58 3.44 5.93
N ASN A 365 -1.87 2.41 6.41
CA ASN A 365 -2.16 1.02 6.06
C ASN A 365 -3.56 0.60 6.50
N TYR A 366 -3.95 0.93 7.73
CA TYR A 366 -5.31 0.63 8.21
C TYR A 366 -6.39 1.37 7.43
N ALA A 367 -6.15 2.62 7.00
CA ALA A 367 -7.09 3.34 6.14
C ALA A 367 -7.30 2.64 4.79
N VAL A 368 -6.21 2.17 4.16
CA VAL A 368 -6.27 1.42 2.90
C VAL A 368 -6.99 0.08 3.10
N LEU A 369 -6.66 -0.65 4.16
CA LEU A 369 -7.22 -1.98 4.44
C LEU A 369 -8.70 -1.90 4.85
N ASP A 370 -9.09 -0.90 5.65
CA ASP A 370 -10.49 -0.65 6.02
C ASP A 370 -11.33 -0.34 4.77
N LEU A 371 -10.83 0.54 3.90
CA LEU A 371 -11.48 0.84 2.64
C LEU A 371 -11.59 -0.40 1.74
N ALA A 372 -10.51 -1.16 1.60
CA ALA A 372 -10.49 -2.39 0.81
C ALA A 372 -11.50 -3.42 1.31
N SER A 373 -11.66 -3.56 2.64
CA SER A 373 -12.65 -4.41 3.27
C SER A 373 -14.08 -3.94 2.95
N ARG A 374 -14.39 -2.66 3.21
CA ARG A 374 -15.74 -2.10 3.03
C ARG A 374 -16.20 -2.07 1.56
N TYR A 375 -15.26 -1.87 0.63
CA TYR A 375 -15.53 -1.77 -0.81
C TYR A 375 -14.98 -2.98 -1.59
N ARG A 376 -14.77 -4.11 -0.94
CA ARG A 376 -14.20 -5.35 -1.49
C ARG A 376 -14.85 -5.77 -2.82
N GLU A 377 -16.16 -5.90 -2.84
CA GLU A 377 -16.92 -6.27 -4.04
C GLU A 377 -16.69 -5.28 -5.18
N GLN A 378 -16.65 -3.99 -4.87
CA GLN A 378 -16.45 -2.94 -5.87
C GLN A 378 -15.02 -2.95 -6.45
N PHE A 379 -13.99 -3.13 -5.63
CA PHE A 379 -12.61 -3.22 -6.11
C PHE A 379 -12.41 -4.44 -7.02
N LEU A 380 -12.95 -5.58 -6.64
CA LEU A 380 -12.93 -6.80 -7.44
C LEU A 380 -13.70 -6.65 -8.77
N TYR A 381 -14.87 -6.00 -8.75
CA TYR A 381 -15.62 -5.75 -9.97
C TYR A 381 -14.94 -4.72 -10.88
N ARG A 382 -14.32 -3.68 -10.30
CA ARG A 382 -13.66 -2.61 -11.07
C ARG A 382 -12.44 -3.12 -11.84
N ILE A 383 -11.61 -4.02 -11.30
CA ILE A 383 -10.48 -4.57 -12.06
C ILE A 383 -10.96 -5.32 -13.30
N TRP A 384 -12.05 -6.09 -13.20
CA TRP A 384 -12.70 -6.72 -14.34
C TRP A 384 -13.23 -5.68 -15.33
N ARG A 385 -13.92 -4.65 -14.84
CA ARG A 385 -14.51 -3.60 -15.69
C ARG A 385 -13.44 -2.84 -16.48
N MET A 386 -12.33 -2.50 -15.83
CA MET A 386 -11.20 -1.85 -16.49
C MET A 386 -10.55 -2.78 -17.52
N GLY A 387 -10.45 -4.07 -17.24
CA GLY A 387 -9.98 -5.07 -18.20
C GLY A 387 -10.87 -5.15 -19.45
N MET A 388 -12.20 -5.21 -19.27
CA MET A 388 -13.16 -5.16 -20.39
C MET A 388 -13.06 -3.85 -21.18
N ASN A 389 -12.89 -2.70 -20.50
CA ASN A 389 -12.68 -1.42 -21.16
C ASN A 389 -11.36 -1.43 -21.98
N SER A 390 -10.30 -2.01 -21.45
CA SER A 390 -9.00 -2.12 -22.14
C SER A 390 -9.12 -2.98 -23.41
N ILE A 391 -9.79 -4.13 -23.33
CA ILE A 391 -10.05 -5.01 -24.49
C ILE A 391 -10.86 -4.26 -25.55
N ARG A 392 -11.96 -3.60 -25.16
CA ARG A 392 -12.82 -2.85 -26.09
C ARG A 392 -12.06 -1.71 -26.77
N ARG A 393 -11.27 -0.93 -26.03
CA ARG A 393 -10.47 0.17 -26.58
C ARG A 393 -9.35 -0.33 -27.49
N GLY A 394 -8.67 -1.42 -27.10
CA GLY A 394 -7.59 -2.02 -27.89
C GLY A 394 -8.05 -2.73 -29.16
N SER A 395 -9.37 -3.04 -29.29
CA SER A 395 -9.95 -3.64 -30.49
C SER A 395 -10.50 -2.61 -31.52
N GLN A 396 -10.32 -1.32 -31.23
CA GLN A 396 -10.80 -0.23 -32.09
C GLN A 396 -9.67 0.74 -32.38
N ASP A 397 -9.59 1.21 -33.62
CA ASP A 397 -8.67 2.29 -33.96
C ASP A 397 -9.11 3.59 -33.26
N HIS A 398 -8.17 4.27 -32.64
CA HIS A 398 -8.39 5.57 -32.04
C HIS A 398 -7.11 6.40 -32.04
N TRP A 399 -7.27 7.70 -32.06
CA TRP A 399 -6.17 8.65 -32.06
C TRP A 399 -5.93 9.20 -30.66
N THR A 400 -4.68 9.15 -30.23
CA THR A 400 -4.29 9.73 -28.93
C THR A 400 -4.34 11.26 -29.03
N ARG A 401 -5.12 11.87 -28.16
CA ARG A 401 -5.10 13.31 -27.94
C ARG A 401 -3.93 13.66 -27.03
N TYR A 402 -3.16 14.66 -27.37
CA TYR A 402 -2.02 15.12 -26.56
C TYR A 402 -2.09 16.63 -26.34
N PRO A 403 -1.51 17.16 -25.23
CA PRO A 403 -1.67 18.58 -24.84
C PRO A 403 -1.35 19.56 -25.95
N ARG A 404 -0.20 19.43 -26.60
CA ARG A 404 0.21 20.32 -27.68
C ARG A 404 -0.85 20.41 -28.79
N ARG A 405 -1.47 19.30 -29.16
CA ARG A 405 -2.51 19.32 -30.21
C ARG A 405 -3.75 20.09 -29.74
N LEU A 406 -4.10 19.99 -28.47
CA LEU A 406 -5.22 20.76 -27.89
C LEU A 406 -4.90 22.26 -27.87
N ASP A 407 -3.66 22.64 -27.58
CA ASP A 407 -3.20 24.04 -27.63
C ASP A 407 -3.25 24.57 -29.07
N GLU A 408 -2.75 23.84 -30.06
CA GLU A 408 -2.84 24.18 -31.49
C GLU A 408 -4.29 24.39 -31.96
N VAL A 409 -5.22 23.53 -31.52
CA VAL A 409 -6.66 23.68 -31.84
C VAL A 409 -7.24 24.92 -31.16
N ARG A 410 -6.91 25.16 -29.89
CA ARG A 410 -7.33 26.37 -29.14
C ARG A 410 -6.86 27.64 -29.83
N ASP A 411 -5.59 27.71 -30.20
CA ASP A 411 -4.98 28.83 -30.88
C ASP A 411 -5.63 29.07 -32.26
N SER A 412 -5.91 28.01 -33.01
CA SER A 412 -6.61 28.07 -34.28
C SER A 412 -8.03 28.62 -34.16
N ILE A 413 -8.77 28.23 -33.08
CA ILE A 413 -10.10 28.75 -32.80
C ILE A 413 -10.02 30.23 -32.40
N ALA A 414 -9.10 30.60 -31.54
CA ALA A 414 -8.88 31.99 -31.11
C ALA A 414 -8.53 32.91 -32.29
N ALA A 415 -7.70 32.43 -33.22
CA ALA A 415 -7.35 33.16 -34.45
C ALA A 415 -8.53 33.38 -35.39
N ARG A 416 -9.53 32.47 -35.40
CA ARG A 416 -10.76 32.59 -36.20
C ARG A 416 -11.84 33.47 -35.54
N GLN A 417 -11.76 33.67 -34.25
CA GLN A 417 -12.71 34.45 -33.44
C GLN A 417 -12.00 35.48 -32.55
N PRO A 418 -11.29 36.49 -33.12
CA PRO A 418 -10.45 37.40 -32.36
C PRO A 418 -11.20 38.30 -31.35
N GLN A 419 -12.54 38.37 -31.42
CA GLN A 419 -13.38 39.16 -30.51
C GLN A 419 -14.11 38.35 -29.43
N ALA A 420 -14.01 37.02 -29.47
CA ALA A 420 -14.58 36.19 -28.41
C ALA A 420 -13.60 36.12 -27.26
N GLY A 421 -13.93 36.68 -26.11
CA GLY A 421 -13.11 36.58 -24.89
C GLY A 421 -12.79 35.12 -24.56
N ALA A 422 -11.76 34.90 -23.76
CA ALA A 422 -11.22 33.59 -23.41
C ALA A 422 -12.26 32.55 -22.94
N ASN A 423 -13.41 33.00 -22.46
CA ASN A 423 -14.55 32.14 -22.06
C ASN A 423 -15.45 31.65 -23.21
N ALA A 424 -15.35 32.24 -24.41
CA ALA A 424 -16.17 31.86 -25.56
C ALA A 424 -15.65 30.62 -26.30
N VAL A 425 -14.46 30.12 -25.96
CA VAL A 425 -13.85 28.92 -26.55
C VAL A 425 -14.43 27.62 -25.96
N MET A 426 -15.23 27.73 -24.90
CA MET A 426 -15.78 26.61 -24.15
C MET A 426 -17.23 26.27 -24.59
N VAL A 427 -17.48 26.10 -25.89
CA VAL A 427 -18.79 25.62 -26.36
C VAL A 427 -18.75 24.08 -26.44
N PRO A 428 -19.52 23.36 -25.60
CA PRO A 428 -19.62 21.93 -25.71
C PRO A 428 -20.10 21.52 -27.11
N GLY A 429 -19.35 20.63 -27.78
CA GLY A 429 -19.73 20.11 -29.10
C GLY A 429 -19.11 20.84 -30.30
N GLY A 430 -18.71 22.10 -30.20
CA GLY A 430 -18.13 22.86 -31.31
C GLY A 430 -16.71 22.45 -31.70
N LEU A 431 -15.98 21.83 -30.80
CA LEU A 431 -14.62 21.37 -31.03
C LEU A 431 -14.51 20.08 -31.88
N VAL A 432 -15.63 19.38 -32.08
CA VAL A 432 -15.61 18.06 -32.75
C VAL A 432 -15.96 18.18 -34.24
N GLN A 433 -16.71 19.21 -34.65
CA GLN A 433 -17.17 19.35 -36.04
C GLN A 433 -16.22 20.06 -37.00
N GLY A 434 -15.12 20.62 -36.53
CA GLY A 434 -14.16 21.33 -37.37
C GLY A 434 -12.68 20.92 -37.19
N ALA A 435 -12.40 19.91 -36.39
CA ALA A 435 -11.04 19.41 -36.28
C ALA A 435 -10.67 18.68 -37.59
N PRO A 436 -9.54 19.02 -38.23
CA PRO A 436 -9.04 18.20 -39.33
C PRO A 436 -8.91 16.77 -38.82
N GLY A 437 -9.24 15.83 -39.68
CA GLY A 437 -9.12 14.42 -39.40
C GLY A 437 -7.72 14.05 -38.94
N PRO A 438 -7.53 12.85 -38.44
CA PRO A 438 -6.24 12.39 -37.93
C PRO A 438 -5.18 12.55 -39.00
N VAL A 439 -4.07 13.21 -38.64
CA VAL A 439 -2.83 13.28 -39.46
C VAL A 439 -1.87 12.26 -38.93
#